data_b1bc21b1df2f9c28e96b707d47e46231
#
_entry.id   b1bc21b1df2f9c28e96b707d47e46231
#
_cell.length_a   1.000
_cell.length_b   1.000
_cell.length_c   1.000
_cell.angle_alpha   90.00
_cell.angle_beta   90.00
_cell.angle_gamma   90.00
#
_symmetry.space_group_name_H-M   'P 1'
#
loop_
_entity.id
_entity.type
_entity.pdbx_description
1 polymer ?
#
loop_
_entity_poly.entity_id
_entity_poly.type
_entity_poly.pdbx_seq_one_letter_code
_entity_poly.pdbx_strand_id
1 'polypeptide(L)'
;TGLSGQAISDSILIVAGKHWEKYSISSDYEQITLQPGIIGQRVNELLQPFGRKFAPDPASVKSAMVGGIVMNNASGMNCGTHANSDKMLLSARIVFVDGTILDTGSDISKQEFLLRHAGFITQIQTLRDLIRTDEELSARIRYKYSIKNVTGLNLLPFIAFDDPFDIITHLMVGSEGTLAFLSEVTMKTEYDYPHKAS
;
A
#
# COMPACT_ATOMS: atom_id res chain seq x y z
N THR A 1 9.95 6.60 2.35
CA THR A 1 10.41 7.97 2.22
C THR A 1 10.53 8.66 3.57
N GLY A 2 11.12 9.85 3.64
CA GLY A 2 11.61 10.42 4.89
C GLY A 2 10.55 10.95 5.86
N LEU A 3 9.31 11.11 5.48
CA LEU A 3 8.25 11.60 6.38
C LEU A 3 7.39 10.48 6.95
N SER A 4 7.33 9.37 6.25
CA SER A 4 6.52 8.22 6.64
C SER A 4 7.10 7.55 7.88
N GLY A 5 6.33 7.45 8.94
CA GLY A 5 6.76 6.80 10.18
C GLY A 5 7.83 7.55 10.94
N GLN A 6 7.93 8.87 10.80
CA GLN A 6 8.80 9.66 11.68
C GLN A 6 8.41 9.46 13.14
N ALA A 7 9.38 9.08 13.94
CA ALA A 7 9.22 8.95 15.37
C ALA A 7 9.07 10.34 16.00
N ILE A 8 7.87 10.66 16.39
CA ILE A 8 7.52 11.87 17.16
C ILE A 8 7.10 11.54 18.59
N SER A 9 7.19 10.27 18.96
CA SER A 9 6.85 9.76 20.29
C SER A 9 8.10 9.44 21.09
N ASP A 10 8.05 9.71 22.38
CA ASP A 10 9.03 9.30 23.39
C ASP A 10 8.75 7.90 23.97
N SER A 11 7.73 7.22 23.43
CA SER A 11 7.21 5.96 23.90
C SER A 11 7.87 4.76 23.17
N ILE A 12 7.09 3.98 22.41
CA ILE A 12 7.60 2.81 21.69
C ILE A 12 7.82 3.15 20.22
N LEU A 13 9.04 2.92 19.74
CA LEU A 13 9.40 3.05 18.32
C LEU A 13 9.65 1.67 17.71
N ILE A 14 8.87 1.31 16.69
CA ILE A 14 9.09 0.09 15.90
C ILE A 14 9.90 0.44 14.65
N VAL A 15 11.11 -0.09 14.55
CA VAL A 15 11.97 0.06 13.38
C VAL A 15 11.88 -1.20 12.54
N ALA A 16 11.22 -1.13 11.38
CA ALA A 16 11.22 -2.17 10.37
C ALA A 16 12.58 -2.12 9.64
N GLY A 17 13.53 -2.94 10.07
CA GLY A 17 14.87 -3.03 9.49
C GLY A 17 15.18 -4.47 9.09
N LYS A 18 16.43 -4.89 9.28
CA LYS A 18 17.01 -6.19 8.85
C LYS A 18 16.16 -7.44 9.14
N HIS A 19 15.28 -7.41 10.13
CA HIS A 19 14.41 -8.53 10.48
C HIS A 19 13.11 -8.57 9.67
N TRP A 20 12.85 -7.57 8.83
CA TRP A 20 11.64 -7.39 8.03
C TRP A 20 11.98 -7.27 6.54
N GLU A 21 12.83 -8.17 6.02
CA GLU A 21 13.32 -8.16 4.64
C GLU A 21 12.94 -9.43 3.85
N LYS A 22 12.01 -10.25 4.35
CA LYS A 22 11.53 -11.42 3.62
C LYS A 22 10.75 -11.02 2.39
N TYR A 23 10.88 -11.82 1.35
CA TYR A 23 10.14 -11.63 0.09
C TYR A 23 9.80 -12.97 -0.56
N SER A 24 8.81 -12.96 -1.44
CA SER A 24 8.55 -14.04 -2.38
C SER A 24 8.07 -13.48 -3.72
N ILE A 25 8.45 -14.11 -4.81
CA ILE A 25 8.09 -13.73 -6.17
C ILE A 25 7.18 -14.85 -6.71
N SER A 26 6.06 -14.47 -7.35
CA SER A 26 5.17 -15.44 -8.00
C SER A 26 5.84 -16.16 -9.15
N SER A 27 5.35 -17.35 -9.50
CA SER A 27 5.95 -18.18 -10.57
C SER A 27 5.90 -17.54 -11.96
N ASP A 28 4.96 -16.63 -12.17
CA ASP A 28 4.80 -15.82 -13.39
C ASP A 28 5.57 -14.49 -13.35
N TYR A 29 6.21 -14.20 -12.21
CA TYR A 29 6.93 -12.95 -11.93
C TYR A 29 6.06 -11.68 -11.97
N GLU A 30 4.74 -11.80 -12.04
CA GLU A 30 3.82 -10.66 -12.10
C GLU A 30 3.52 -10.03 -10.75
N GLN A 31 3.83 -10.75 -9.68
CA GLN A 31 3.59 -10.31 -8.30
C GLN A 31 4.82 -10.55 -7.43
N ILE A 32 4.99 -9.68 -6.46
CA ILE A 32 6.01 -9.82 -5.42
C ILE A 32 5.39 -9.51 -4.06
N THR A 33 5.61 -10.40 -3.10
CA THR A 33 5.24 -10.18 -1.70
C THR A 33 6.47 -9.75 -0.93
N LEU A 34 6.35 -8.69 -0.15
CA LEU A 34 7.46 -7.97 0.47
C LEU A 34 7.16 -7.63 1.92
N GLN A 35 8.11 -7.82 2.81
CA GLN A 35 8.09 -7.24 4.13
C GLN A 35 8.56 -5.77 4.12
N PRO A 36 8.13 -4.92 5.08
CA PRO A 36 8.27 -3.47 5.00
C PRO A 36 9.71 -2.95 5.08
N GLY A 37 10.65 -3.71 5.63
CA GLY A 37 12.05 -3.28 5.85
C GLY A 37 12.95 -3.38 4.62
N ILE A 38 12.52 -4.10 3.58
CA ILE A 38 13.33 -4.24 2.37
C ILE A 38 13.45 -2.90 1.63
N ILE A 39 14.64 -2.58 1.13
CA ILE A 39 14.88 -1.34 0.38
C ILE A 39 14.34 -1.49 -1.06
N GLY A 40 13.69 -0.44 -1.58
CA GLY A 40 13.10 -0.46 -2.93
C GLY A 40 14.11 -0.80 -4.03
N GLN A 41 15.33 -0.29 -3.95
CA GLN A 41 16.41 -0.67 -4.87
C GLN A 41 16.70 -2.17 -4.83
N ARG A 42 16.69 -2.79 -3.65
CA ARG A 42 16.90 -4.23 -3.51
C ARG A 42 15.80 -5.02 -4.19
N VAL A 43 14.56 -4.55 -4.16
CA VAL A 43 13.44 -5.17 -4.89
C VAL A 43 13.69 -5.15 -6.38
N ASN A 44 14.19 -4.03 -6.94
CA ASN A 44 14.57 -3.94 -8.36
C ASN A 44 15.68 -4.95 -8.72
N GLU A 45 16.72 -5.08 -7.89
CA GLU A 45 17.78 -6.07 -8.10
C GLU A 45 17.26 -7.51 -8.12
N LEU A 46 16.27 -7.83 -7.28
CA LEU A 46 15.65 -9.15 -7.22
C LEU A 46 14.79 -9.46 -8.47
N LEU A 47 14.15 -8.43 -9.03
CA LEU A 47 13.25 -8.56 -10.19
C LEU A 47 13.98 -8.47 -11.53
N GLN A 48 15.14 -7.81 -11.58
CA GLN A 48 15.92 -7.59 -12.80
C GLN A 48 16.22 -8.88 -13.61
N PRO A 49 16.60 -10.04 -13.00
CA PRO A 49 16.85 -11.27 -13.75
C PRO A 49 15.64 -11.77 -14.55
N PHE A 50 14.45 -11.34 -14.17
CA PHE A 50 13.18 -11.72 -14.80
C PHE A 50 12.65 -10.65 -15.76
N GLY A 51 13.44 -9.59 -16.04
CA GLY A 51 13.01 -8.46 -16.87
C GLY A 51 11.86 -7.65 -16.24
N ARG A 52 11.76 -7.66 -14.91
CA ARG A 52 10.70 -6.98 -14.15
C ARG A 52 11.31 -5.94 -13.22
N LYS A 53 10.48 -5.00 -12.76
CA LYS A 53 10.87 -3.96 -11.80
C LYS A 53 9.76 -3.71 -10.78
N PHE A 54 10.16 -3.12 -9.67
CA PHE A 54 9.25 -2.53 -8.67
C PHE A 54 8.73 -1.20 -9.23
N ALA A 55 7.42 -1.11 -9.42
CA ALA A 55 6.82 0.00 -10.13
C ALA A 55 6.93 1.36 -9.43
N PRO A 56 6.68 1.49 -8.11
CA PRO A 56 6.93 2.73 -7.40
C PRO A 56 8.43 3.09 -7.41
N ASP A 57 8.76 4.23 -8.03
CA ASP A 57 10.16 4.66 -8.26
C ASP A 57 10.42 6.07 -7.67
N PRO A 58 10.33 6.25 -6.33
CA PRO A 58 10.67 7.53 -5.73
C PRO A 58 12.17 7.83 -5.88
N ALA A 59 12.54 9.11 -5.89
CA ALA A 59 13.95 9.53 -5.94
C ALA A 59 14.79 8.91 -4.81
N SER A 60 14.15 8.55 -3.70
CA SER A 60 14.75 7.88 -2.55
C SER A 60 14.79 6.34 -2.64
N VAL A 61 14.46 5.73 -3.76
CA VAL A 61 14.33 4.26 -3.92
C VAL A 61 15.58 3.50 -3.43
N LYS A 62 16.76 4.11 -3.52
CA LYS A 62 18.03 3.52 -3.07
C LYS A 62 18.17 3.40 -1.54
N SER A 63 17.35 4.10 -0.77
CA SER A 63 17.40 4.14 0.69
C SER A 63 16.05 3.97 1.37
N ALA A 64 14.95 4.16 0.63
CA ALA A 64 13.60 4.04 1.17
C ALA A 64 13.19 2.58 1.32
N MET A 65 12.65 2.22 2.48
CA MET A 65 12.03 0.94 2.74
C MET A 65 10.66 0.84 2.06
N VAL A 66 10.29 -0.35 1.61
CA VAL A 66 9.02 -0.63 0.93
C VAL A 66 7.82 -0.18 1.78
N GLY A 67 7.81 -0.46 3.08
CA GLY A 67 6.73 0.00 3.96
C GLY A 67 6.53 1.53 3.90
N GLY A 68 7.62 2.29 3.95
CA GLY A 68 7.57 3.75 3.79
C GLY A 68 7.15 4.20 2.39
N ILE A 69 7.59 3.50 1.33
CA ILE A 69 7.18 3.78 -0.06
C ILE A 69 5.66 3.61 -0.21
N VAL A 70 5.12 2.51 0.29
CA VAL A 70 3.68 2.21 0.18
C VAL A 70 2.86 3.16 1.04
N MET A 71 3.19 3.31 2.32
CA MET A 71 2.40 4.13 3.25
C MET A 71 2.45 5.64 2.95
N ASN A 72 3.47 6.11 2.23
CA ASN A 72 3.52 7.47 1.72
C ASN A 72 2.87 7.61 0.33
N ASN A 73 2.48 6.51 -0.33
CA ASN A 73 2.13 6.48 -1.76
C ASN A 73 3.24 7.11 -2.62
N ALA A 74 4.48 6.87 -2.26
CA ALA A 74 5.63 7.49 -2.89
C ALA A 74 5.73 7.07 -4.35
N SER A 75 5.92 8.04 -5.22
CA SER A 75 6.03 7.84 -6.66
C SER A 75 7.11 8.75 -7.24
N GLY A 76 7.81 8.24 -8.25
CA GLY A 76 8.81 8.99 -9.00
C GLY A 76 8.23 9.65 -10.25
N MET A 77 9.10 10.31 -11.00
CA MET A 77 8.71 10.89 -12.30
C MET A 77 8.33 9.83 -13.33
N ASN A 78 8.94 8.64 -13.23
CA ASN A 78 8.74 7.56 -14.20
C ASN A 78 7.48 6.73 -13.95
N CYS A 79 6.85 6.86 -12.77
CA CYS A 79 5.66 6.07 -12.41
C CYS A 79 4.38 6.57 -13.09
N GLY A 80 4.35 7.82 -13.57
CA GLY A 80 3.10 8.43 -14.03
C GLY A 80 2.03 8.42 -12.95
N THR A 81 0.78 8.15 -13.34
CA THR A 81 -0.36 7.93 -12.44
C THR A 81 -0.75 6.46 -12.32
N HIS A 82 -0.12 5.56 -13.09
CA HIS A 82 -0.50 4.15 -13.20
C HIS A 82 0.35 3.21 -12.33
N ALA A 83 1.56 3.62 -11.97
CA ALA A 83 2.54 2.78 -11.28
C ALA A 83 2.81 3.22 -9.83
N ASN A 84 1.94 4.04 -9.27
CA ASN A 84 1.98 4.41 -7.85
C ASN A 84 1.60 3.22 -6.97
N SER A 85 1.96 3.26 -5.69
CA SER A 85 1.68 2.18 -4.75
C SER A 85 0.19 1.82 -4.68
N ASP A 86 -0.72 2.81 -4.75
CA ASP A 86 -2.17 2.60 -4.73
C ASP A 86 -2.70 1.81 -5.94
N LYS A 87 -2.00 1.81 -7.07
CA LYS A 87 -2.37 1.06 -8.29
C LYS A 87 -1.71 -0.31 -8.37
N MET A 88 -0.60 -0.48 -7.66
CA MET A 88 0.20 -1.70 -7.70
C MET A 88 -0.09 -2.64 -6.53
N LEU A 89 -0.69 -2.15 -5.45
CA LEU A 89 -1.04 -2.96 -4.27
C LEU A 89 -2.16 -3.94 -4.60
N LEU A 90 -1.97 -5.21 -4.25
CA LEU A 90 -2.95 -6.28 -4.41
C LEU A 90 -3.55 -6.70 -3.07
N SER A 91 -2.69 -6.90 -2.07
CA SER A 91 -3.08 -7.31 -0.73
C SER A 91 -2.05 -6.88 0.30
N ALA A 92 -2.43 -6.90 1.56
CA ALA A 92 -1.57 -6.54 2.67
C ALA A 92 -1.86 -7.38 3.91
N ARG A 93 -0.81 -7.64 4.71
CA ARG A 93 -0.96 -8.12 6.07
C ARG A 93 -0.80 -6.95 7.02
N ILE A 94 -1.89 -6.63 7.69
CA ILE A 94 -2.08 -5.45 8.51
C ILE A 94 -2.14 -5.87 9.99
N VAL A 95 -1.40 -5.17 10.85
CA VAL A 95 -1.47 -5.35 12.31
C VAL A 95 -2.07 -4.08 12.90
N PHE A 96 -3.24 -4.21 13.50
CA PHE A 96 -3.95 -3.11 14.15
C PHE A 96 -3.39 -2.84 15.56
N VAL A 97 -3.77 -1.70 16.12
CA VAL A 97 -3.28 -1.23 17.44
C VAL A 97 -3.60 -2.18 18.59
N ASP A 98 -4.66 -2.96 18.48
CA ASP A 98 -5.07 -3.98 19.46
C ASP A 98 -4.35 -5.34 19.28
N GLY A 99 -3.43 -5.42 18.31
CA GLY A 99 -2.71 -6.63 17.95
C GLY A 99 -3.47 -7.56 17.00
N THR A 100 -4.67 -7.19 16.56
CA THR A 100 -5.42 -7.95 15.55
C THR A 100 -4.65 -7.95 14.22
N ILE A 101 -4.56 -9.11 13.59
CA ILE A 101 -3.91 -9.29 12.29
C ILE A 101 -4.99 -9.56 11.23
N LEU A 102 -4.92 -8.82 10.13
CA LEU A 102 -5.73 -9.04 8.93
C LEU A 102 -4.79 -9.24 7.74
N ASP A 103 -4.88 -10.40 7.10
CA ASP A 103 -4.27 -10.67 5.81
C ASP A 103 -5.35 -10.59 4.71
N THR A 104 -5.35 -9.51 3.95
CA THR A 104 -6.37 -9.28 2.92
C THR A 104 -6.16 -10.11 1.65
N GLY A 105 -5.04 -10.82 1.55
CA GLY A 105 -4.79 -11.83 0.52
C GLY A 105 -5.29 -13.23 0.88
N SER A 106 -5.77 -13.44 2.13
CA SER A 106 -6.23 -14.73 2.64
C SER A 106 -7.73 -14.70 2.94
N ASP A 107 -8.50 -15.52 2.24
CA ASP A 107 -9.95 -15.64 2.49
C ASP A 107 -10.25 -16.16 3.91
N ILE A 108 -9.41 -17.04 4.43
CA ILE A 108 -9.53 -17.53 5.81
C ILE A 108 -9.37 -16.37 6.78
N SER A 109 -8.34 -15.54 6.60
CA SER A 109 -8.10 -14.38 7.46
C SER A 109 -9.24 -13.36 7.39
N LYS A 110 -9.78 -13.11 6.18
CA LYS A 110 -10.94 -12.22 5.99
C LYS A 110 -12.17 -12.75 6.75
N GLN A 111 -12.44 -14.04 6.66
CA GLN A 111 -13.59 -14.66 7.35
C GLN A 111 -13.41 -14.60 8.87
N GLU A 112 -12.24 -14.92 9.40
CA GLU A 112 -11.94 -14.81 10.82
C GLU A 112 -12.07 -13.37 11.32
N PHE A 113 -11.58 -12.42 10.54
CA PHE A 113 -11.69 -10.99 10.85
C PHE A 113 -13.16 -10.54 10.85
N LEU A 114 -13.95 -10.95 9.87
CA LEU A 114 -15.38 -10.63 9.80
C LEU A 114 -16.15 -11.17 11.02
N LEU A 115 -15.85 -12.38 11.45
CA LEU A 115 -16.51 -12.97 12.63
C LEU A 115 -16.20 -12.20 13.91
N ARG A 116 -14.97 -11.69 14.08
CA ARG A 116 -14.53 -11.01 15.30
C ARG A 116 -14.78 -9.51 15.28
N HIS A 117 -14.79 -8.90 14.09
CA HIS A 117 -14.80 -7.45 13.89
C HIS A 117 -15.92 -7.00 12.93
N ALA A 118 -17.07 -7.69 12.95
CA ALA A 118 -18.22 -7.37 12.08
C ALA A 118 -18.64 -5.89 12.18
N GLY A 119 -18.62 -5.32 13.41
CA GLY A 119 -18.95 -3.92 13.63
C GLY A 119 -17.99 -2.95 12.91
N PHE A 120 -16.70 -3.26 12.87
CA PHE A 120 -15.71 -2.47 12.13
C PHE A 120 -15.97 -2.53 10.62
N ILE A 121 -16.22 -3.72 10.09
CA ILE A 121 -16.57 -3.90 8.67
C ILE A 121 -17.84 -3.11 8.32
N THR A 122 -18.87 -3.17 9.17
CA THR A 122 -20.10 -2.38 8.99
C THR A 122 -19.82 -0.88 8.97
N GLN A 123 -18.92 -0.37 9.82
CA GLN A 123 -18.54 1.04 9.80
C GLN A 123 -17.84 1.45 8.50
N ILE A 124 -16.92 0.61 7.98
CA ILE A 124 -16.27 0.85 6.68
C ILE A 124 -17.32 0.91 5.55
N GLN A 125 -18.27 -0.02 5.53
CA GLN A 125 -19.37 -0.03 4.55
C GLN A 125 -20.26 1.21 4.68
N THR A 126 -20.61 1.60 5.90
CA THR A 126 -21.41 2.81 6.18
C THR A 126 -20.69 4.06 5.68
N LEU A 127 -19.39 4.21 5.95
CA LEU A 127 -18.60 5.33 5.45
C LEU A 127 -18.54 5.34 3.92
N ARG A 128 -18.36 4.18 3.30
CA ARG A 128 -18.40 4.04 1.84
C ARG A 128 -19.72 4.56 1.28
N ASP A 129 -20.84 4.12 1.85
CA ASP A 129 -22.17 4.46 1.37
C ASP A 129 -22.49 5.94 1.60
N LEU A 130 -22.09 6.51 2.73
CA LEU A 130 -22.19 7.96 3.00
C LEU A 130 -21.42 8.80 1.98
N ILE A 131 -20.16 8.41 1.68
CA ILE A 131 -19.33 9.13 0.70
C ILE A 131 -19.93 9.01 -0.71
N ARG A 132 -20.47 7.85 -1.07
CA ARG A 132 -21.04 7.61 -2.41
C ARG A 132 -22.38 8.32 -2.61
N THR A 133 -23.19 8.47 -1.57
CA THR A 133 -24.48 9.20 -1.63
C THR A 133 -24.31 10.70 -1.66
N ASP A 134 -23.20 11.22 -1.15
CA ASP A 134 -22.85 12.63 -1.27
C ASP A 134 -22.16 12.87 -2.64
N GLU A 135 -22.96 13.30 -3.62
CA GLU A 135 -22.50 13.54 -5.00
C GLU A 135 -21.40 14.61 -5.07
N GLU A 136 -21.50 15.68 -4.27
CA GLU A 136 -20.50 16.75 -4.25
C GLU A 136 -19.17 16.23 -3.70
N LEU A 137 -19.20 15.56 -2.56
CA LEU A 137 -18.01 14.96 -1.94
C LEU A 137 -17.37 13.92 -2.89
N SER A 138 -18.17 13.04 -3.48
CA SER A 138 -17.72 12.04 -4.44
C SER A 138 -17.04 12.68 -5.66
N ALA A 139 -17.62 13.76 -6.21
CA ALA A 139 -17.04 14.47 -7.34
C ALA A 139 -15.70 15.13 -6.95
N ARG A 140 -15.62 15.74 -5.77
CA ARG A 140 -14.37 16.33 -5.25
C ARG A 140 -13.27 15.30 -5.05
N ILE A 141 -13.60 14.11 -4.51
CA ILE A 141 -12.63 13.02 -4.34
C ILE A 141 -12.14 12.55 -5.71
N ARG A 142 -13.04 12.27 -6.68
CA ARG A 142 -12.63 11.86 -8.03
C ARG A 142 -11.73 12.90 -8.69
N TYR A 143 -12.08 14.17 -8.60
CA TYR A 143 -11.27 15.25 -9.17
C TYR A 143 -9.88 15.32 -8.52
N LYS A 144 -9.81 15.28 -7.16
CA LYS A 144 -8.54 15.32 -6.42
C LYS A 144 -7.59 14.19 -6.83
N TYR A 145 -8.11 12.99 -7.05
CA TYR A 145 -7.32 11.81 -7.37
C TYR A 145 -7.26 11.47 -8.87
N SER A 146 -7.79 12.33 -9.75
CA SER A 146 -7.58 12.25 -11.20
C SER A 146 -6.18 12.66 -11.62
N ILE A 147 -5.49 13.42 -10.78
CA ILE A 147 -4.09 13.80 -10.93
C ILE A 147 -3.24 13.08 -9.88
N LYS A 148 -1.92 13.07 -10.09
CA LYS A 148 -0.97 12.49 -9.13
C LYS A 148 -1.13 13.18 -7.76
N ASN A 149 -1.50 12.41 -6.75
CA ASN A 149 -1.67 12.88 -5.38
C ASN A 149 -1.00 11.89 -4.41
N VAL A 150 -0.05 12.39 -3.64
CA VAL A 150 0.75 11.62 -2.69
C VAL A 150 0.65 12.19 -1.26
N THR A 151 -0.33 13.03 -0.98
CA THR A 151 -0.45 13.73 0.31
C THR A 151 -1.66 13.28 1.11
N GLY A 152 -1.40 12.81 2.32
CA GLY A 152 -2.40 12.47 3.33
C GLY A 152 -3.23 11.23 3.03
N LEU A 153 -4.22 10.98 3.87
CA LEU A 153 -5.13 9.86 3.74
C LEU A 153 -5.89 9.90 2.41
N ASN A 154 -5.91 8.75 1.75
CA ASN A 154 -6.58 8.58 0.47
C ASN A 154 -8.02 8.13 0.68
N LEU A 155 -8.99 8.97 0.31
CA LEU A 155 -10.42 8.62 0.38
C LEU A 155 -10.94 7.93 -0.89
N LEU A 156 -10.13 7.85 -1.96
CA LEU A 156 -10.52 7.21 -3.21
C LEU A 156 -10.96 5.74 -3.05
N PRO A 157 -10.39 4.93 -2.14
CA PRO A 157 -10.83 3.56 -1.93
C PRO A 157 -12.30 3.40 -1.63
N PHE A 158 -12.93 4.34 -0.92
CA PHE A 158 -14.37 4.32 -0.65
C PHE A 158 -15.24 4.48 -1.91
N ILE A 159 -14.68 5.08 -2.96
CA ILE A 159 -15.37 5.23 -4.25
C ILE A 159 -15.01 4.09 -5.21
N ALA A 160 -13.75 3.64 -5.17
CA ALA A 160 -13.19 2.71 -6.15
C ALA A 160 -13.56 1.23 -5.88
N PHE A 161 -13.77 0.85 -4.61
CA PHE A 161 -13.95 -0.55 -4.22
C PHE A 161 -15.28 -0.79 -3.51
N ASP A 162 -15.91 -1.92 -3.80
CA ASP A 162 -17.13 -2.38 -3.13
C ASP A 162 -16.82 -3.24 -1.91
N ASP A 163 -15.79 -4.07 -2.00
CA ASP A 163 -15.35 -4.95 -0.91
C ASP A 163 -14.69 -4.11 0.21
N PRO A 164 -15.18 -4.21 1.46
CA PRO A 164 -14.58 -3.50 2.59
C PRO A 164 -13.12 -3.89 2.85
N PHE A 165 -12.70 -5.10 2.51
CA PHE A 165 -11.30 -5.52 2.66
C PHE A 165 -10.38 -4.84 1.63
N ASP A 166 -10.84 -4.62 0.41
CA ASP A 166 -10.12 -3.83 -0.58
C ASP A 166 -10.02 -2.36 -0.15
N ILE A 167 -11.09 -1.81 0.42
CA ILE A 167 -11.08 -0.46 1.00
C ILE A 167 -10.02 -0.38 2.09
N ILE A 168 -10.03 -1.29 3.07
CA ILE A 168 -9.06 -1.31 4.18
C ILE A 168 -7.63 -1.42 3.64
N THR A 169 -7.38 -2.32 2.69
CA THR A 169 -6.08 -2.52 2.06
C THR A 169 -5.54 -1.21 1.48
N HIS A 170 -6.35 -0.53 0.69
CA HIS A 170 -5.93 0.67 -0.03
C HIS A 170 -5.92 1.94 0.84
N LEU A 171 -6.63 1.95 1.99
CA LEU A 171 -6.50 3.01 2.99
C LEU A 171 -5.12 3.03 3.65
N MET A 172 -4.39 1.93 3.65
CA MET A 172 -3.01 1.89 4.14
C MET A 172 -2.07 2.75 3.28
N VAL A 173 -2.38 2.88 1.98
CA VAL A 173 -1.58 3.69 1.05
C VAL A 173 -1.87 5.18 1.29
N GLY A 174 -0.83 5.93 1.63
CA GLY A 174 -0.95 7.34 2.00
C GLY A 174 -1.31 7.58 3.46
N SER A 175 -1.42 6.52 4.28
CA SER A 175 -1.74 6.64 5.71
C SER A 175 -0.58 7.16 6.56
N GLU A 176 0.64 7.20 6.02
CA GLU A 176 1.87 7.62 6.74
C GLU A 176 2.12 6.81 8.03
N GLY A 177 1.62 5.58 8.10
CA GLY A 177 1.71 4.73 9.28
C GLY A 177 0.76 5.10 10.43
N THR A 178 -0.24 5.96 10.19
CA THR A 178 -1.14 6.45 11.25
C THR A 178 -2.32 5.52 11.53
N LEU A 179 -2.65 4.61 10.61
CA LEU A 179 -3.82 3.74 10.75
C LEU A 179 -3.48 2.37 11.34
N ALA A 180 -2.38 1.77 10.89
CA ALA A 180 -1.94 0.45 11.34
C ALA A 180 -0.50 0.17 10.89
N PHE A 181 0.09 -0.94 11.34
CA PHE A 181 1.39 -1.42 10.89
C PHE A 181 1.23 -2.39 9.71
N LEU A 182 1.92 -2.10 8.60
CA LEU A 182 2.03 -2.99 7.45
C LEU A 182 3.16 -4.00 7.68
N SER A 183 2.82 -5.26 7.93
CA SER A 183 3.80 -6.33 8.13
C SER A 183 4.21 -7.03 6.84
N GLU A 184 3.36 -6.96 5.80
CA GLU A 184 3.61 -7.54 4.48
C GLU A 184 2.71 -6.87 3.44
N VAL A 185 3.20 -6.74 2.21
CA VAL A 185 2.43 -6.26 1.06
C VAL A 185 2.68 -7.15 -0.14
N THR A 186 1.63 -7.47 -0.90
CA THR A 186 1.74 -8.08 -2.22
C THR A 186 1.45 -7.03 -3.28
N MET A 187 2.38 -6.84 -4.20
CA MET A 187 2.32 -5.81 -5.24
C MET A 187 2.51 -6.41 -6.61
N LYS A 188 1.89 -5.79 -7.62
CA LYS A 188 2.20 -6.07 -9.02
C LYS A 188 3.61 -5.63 -9.34
N THR A 189 4.26 -6.34 -10.24
CA THR A 189 5.52 -5.92 -10.86
C THR A 189 5.26 -5.34 -12.23
N GLU A 190 6.18 -4.55 -12.75
CA GLU A 190 6.13 -4.04 -14.14
C GLU A 190 7.26 -4.62 -14.99
N TYR A 191 7.10 -4.60 -16.30
CA TYR A 191 8.19 -4.88 -17.23
C TYR A 191 9.26 -3.79 -17.14
N ASP A 192 10.51 -4.21 -17.06
CA ASP A 192 11.66 -3.30 -17.19
C ASP A 192 12.16 -3.30 -18.62
N TYR A 193 11.63 -2.37 -19.41
CA TYR A 193 12.00 -2.26 -20.83
C TYR A 193 13.48 -1.89 -20.98
N PRO A 194 14.22 -2.58 -21.87
CA PRO A 194 15.66 -2.34 -22.05
C PRO A 194 15.95 -0.98 -22.67
N HIS A 195 15.03 -0.43 -23.45
CA HIS A 195 15.16 0.87 -24.08
C HIS A 195 14.35 1.91 -23.32
N LYS A 196 15.05 2.87 -22.71
CA LYS A 196 14.48 4.01 -21.99
C LYS A 196 14.83 5.27 -22.76
N ALA A 197 13.82 6.04 -23.21
CA ALA A 197 14.00 7.37 -23.73
C ALA A 197 13.83 8.39 -22.60
N SER A 198 14.73 9.35 -22.51
CA SER A 198 14.69 10.51 -21.58
C SER A 198 14.58 11.80 -22.35
#